data_21cef823d6af8817fa1af71f0a3786e6
#
_entry.id   21cef823d6af8817fa1af71f0a3786e6
#
_cell.length_a   1.000
_cell.length_b   1.000
_cell.length_c   1.000
_cell.angle_alpha   90.00
_cell.angle_beta   90.00
_cell.angle_gamma   90.00
#
_symmetry.space_group_name_H-M   'P 1'
#
loop_
_entity.id
_entity.type
_entity.pdbx_description
1 polymer ?
#
loop_
_entity_poly.entity_id
_entity_poly.type
_entity_poly.pdbx_seq_one_letter_code
_entity_poly.pdbx_strand_id
1 'polypeptide(L)'
;MKGSGYEQGLGEIHDVDYTLYRHDMAVTDLRILFHGWGNTEWVCERILSKRNDLRHLPDAMVYHQGHYLAIEYESSRKSKKRYHDIFIECELDNHMYAVIYVVDSKELVERIREFATPCKKILFTTFQELQDQKLDTLLKGVDGTFALRELFGGKVVFGGFRR
;
A
#
# COMPACT_ATOMS: atom_id res chain seq x y z
N MET A 1 -21.66 16.01 55.99
CA MET A 1 -21.47 16.28 54.55
C MET A 1 -20.53 15.23 54.01
N LYS A 2 -21.00 14.28 53.21
CA LYS A 2 -20.19 13.23 52.58
C LYS A 2 -19.86 13.72 51.16
N GLY A 3 -18.58 13.97 50.89
CA GLY A 3 -18.09 14.31 49.59
C GLY A 3 -18.13 13.06 48.70
N SER A 4 -18.90 13.09 47.65
CA SER A 4 -18.90 12.08 46.57
C SER A 4 -17.70 12.35 45.68
N GLY A 5 -16.62 11.60 45.89
CA GLY A 5 -15.52 11.57 44.93
C GLY A 5 -15.96 10.85 43.64
N TYR A 6 -16.04 11.57 42.54
CA TYR A 6 -16.07 10.98 41.21
C TYR A 6 -14.63 10.57 40.86
N GLU A 7 -14.23 9.36 41.23
CA GLU A 7 -13.13 8.69 40.53
C GLU A 7 -13.65 8.29 39.14
N GLN A 8 -13.44 9.17 38.17
CA GLN A 8 -13.46 8.75 36.77
C GLN A 8 -12.26 7.83 36.60
N GLY A 9 -12.51 6.52 36.55
CA GLY A 9 -11.50 5.56 36.14
C GLY A 9 -11.03 5.94 34.75
N LEU A 10 -9.83 6.48 34.67
CA LEU A 10 -9.06 6.51 33.44
C LEU A 10 -8.91 5.05 33.06
N GLY A 11 -9.60 4.62 32.00
CA GLY A 11 -9.47 3.27 31.47
C GLY A 11 -7.99 2.99 31.28
N GLU A 12 -7.57 1.77 31.64
CA GLU A 12 -6.20 1.31 31.41
C GLU A 12 -5.83 1.64 29.98
N ILE A 13 -4.75 2.41 29.81
CA ILE A 13 -4.14 2.63 28.52
C ILE A 13 -3.59 1.26 28.14
N HIS A 14 -4.34 0.51 27.29
CA HIS A 14 -3.84 -0.72 26.72
C HIS A 14 -2.52 -0.41 26.01
N ASP A 15 -1.54 -1.28 26.16
CA ASP A 15 -0.23 -1.13 25.53
C ASP A 15 -0.40 -0.78 24.06
N VAL A 16 0.14 0.37 23.67
CA VAL A 16 0.09 0.82 22.28
C VAL A 16 0.90 -0.17 21.46
N ASP A 17 0.27 -0.84 20.52
CA ASP A 17 1.00 -1.65 19.54
C ASP A 17 1.83 -0.73 18.63
N TYR A 18 3.10 -0.55 19.01
CA TYR A 18 4.02 0.31 18.28
C TYR A 18 4.22 -0.12 16.83
N THR A 19 4.03 -1.38 16.50
CA THR A 19 4.15 -1.89 15.13
C THR A 19 2.99 -1.37 14.29
N LEU A 20 1.77 -1.49 14.82
CA LEU A 20 0.57 -0.96 14.17
C LEU A 20 0.64 0.57 14.05
N TYR A 21 1.06 1.26 15.11
CA TYR A 21 1.22 2.71 15.09
C TYR A 21 2.21 3.19 14.02
N ARG A 22 3.38 2.52 13.89
CA ARG A 22 4.37 2.86 12.86
C ARG A 22 3.83 2.62 11.45
N HIS A 23 3.08 1.52 11.25
CA HIS A 23 2.42 1.23 9.99
C HIS A 23 1.43 2.34 9.64
N ASP A 24 0.52 2.70 10.55
CA ASP A 24 -0.50 3.73 10.33
C ASP A 24 0.11 5.10 10.02
N MET A 25 1.20 5.45 10.69
CA MET A 25 1.95 6.67 10.41
C MET A 25 2.54 6.66 9.00
N ALA A 26 3.17 5.57 8.59
CA ALA A 26 3.76 5.45 7.25
C ALA A 26 2.68 5.51 6.15
N VAL A 27 1.54 4.85 6.34
CA VAL A 27 0.39 4.94 5.41
C VAL A 27 -0.16 6.37 5.35
N THR A 28 -0.19 7.08 6.48
CA THR A 28 -0.58 8.50 6.53
C THR A 28 0.40 9.38 5.76
N ASP A 29 1.70 9.17 5.93
CA ASP A 29 2.74 9.91 5.21
C ASP A 29 2.67 9.64 3.70
N LEU A 30 2.42 8.40 3.27
CA LEU A 30 2.15 8.06 1.88
C LEU A 30 0.96 8.84 1.33
N ARG A 31 -0.14 8.91 2.09
CA ARG A 31 -1.31 9.71 1.70
C ARG A 31 -0.95 11.17 1.45
N ILE A 32 -0.14 11.77 2.35
CA ILE A 32 0.30 13.16 2.23
C ILE A 32 1.16 13.34 0.97
N LEU A 33 2.09 12.42 0.69
CA LEU A 33 2.91 12.45 -0.52
C LEU A 33 2.05 12.39 -1.78
N PHE A 34 1.17 11.42 -1.89
CA PHE A 34 0.29 11.25 -3.05
C PHE A 34 -0.65 12.45 -3.26
N HIS A 35 -1.18 13.00 -2.17
CA HIS A 35 -2.00 14.22 -2.23
C HIS A 35 -1.20 15.42 -2.74
N GLY A 36 0.05 15.59 -2.27
CA GLY A 36 0.96 16.65 -2.71
C GLY A 36 1.33 16.55 -4.20
N TRP A 37 1.19 15.40 -4.82
CA TRP A 37 1.42 15.21 -6.26
C TRP A 37 0.17 15.45 -7.13
N GLY A 38 -0.90 15.98 -6.54
CA GLY A 38 -2.15 16.27 -7.23
C GLY A 38 -3.13 15.09 -7.28
N ASN A 39 -2.86 14.04 -6.53
CA ASN A 39 -3.74 12.89 -6.42
C ASN A 39 -4.61 13.03 -5.18
N THR A 40 -5.87 13.27 -5.38
CA THR A 40 -6.79 13.66 -4.30
C THR A 40 -7.70 12.55 -3.84
N GLU A 41 -7.91 11.53 -4.66
CA GLU A 41 -8.80 10.42 -4.32
C GLU A 41 -8.05 9.27 -3.64
N TRP A 42 -7.86 9.40 -2.34
CA TRP A 42 -7.28 8.36 -1.49
C TRP A 42 -8.38 7.67 -0.68
N VAL A 43 -8.54 6.36 -0.88
CA VAL A 43 -9.48 5.53 -0.15
C VAL A 43 -8.72 4.63 0.81
N CYS A 44 -8.87 4.86 2.11
CA CYS A 44 -8.14 4.10 3.14
C CYS A 44 -8.77 2.71 3.38
N GLU A 45 -7.99 1.80 3.97
CA GLU A 45 -8.38 0.44 4.33
C GLU A 45 -9.76 0.38 5.03
N ARG A 46 -10.00 1.25 6.02
CA ARG A 46 -11.27 1.29 6.77
C ARG A 46 -12.50 1.50 5.88
N ILE A 47 -12.37 2.23 4.76
CA ILE A 47 -13.44 2.40 3.79
C ILE A 47 -13.50 1.18 2.87
N LEU A 48 -12.34 0.69 2.42
CA LEU A 48 -12.21 -0.46 1.55
C LEU A 48 -12.73 -1.75 2.20
N SER A 49 -12.57 -1.91 3.52
CA SER A 49 -13.05 -3.07 4.28
C SER A 49 -14.58 -3.26 4.25
N LYS A 50 -15.32 -2.23 3.84
CA LYS A 50 -16.78 -2.31 3.62
C LYS A 50 -17.16 -2.89 2.24
N ARG A 51 -16.19 -3.08 1.36
CA ARG A 51 -16.36 -3.68 0.05
C ARG A 51 -16.20 -5.20 0.16
N ASN A 52 -17.09 -5.92 -0.53
CA ASN A 52 -17.09 -7.39 -0.57
C ASN A 52 -16.54 -7.94 -1.89
N ASP A 53 -16.10 -7.05 -2.79
CA ASP A 53 -15.69 -7.36 -4.16
C ASP A 53 -14.17 -7.38 -4.35
N LEU A 54 -13.39 -6.98 -3.33
CA LEU A 54 -11.93 -7.05 -3.35
C LEU A 54 -11.46 -8.44 -2.93
N ARG A 55 -10.51 -9.02 -3.68
CA ARG A 55 -9.86 -10.29 -3.32
C ARG A 55 -8.83 -10.12 -2.21
N HIS A 56 -8.12 -9.01 -2.25
CA HIS A 56 -7.17 -8.59 -1.22
C HIS A 56 -7.52 -7.19 -0.76
N LEU A 57 -7.45 -6.95 0.56
CA LEU A 57 -7.71 -5.65 1.15
C LEU A 57 -6.38 -4.89 1.29
N PRO A 58 -6.10 -3.88 0.45
CA PRO A 58 -4.88 -3.09 0.55
C PRO A 58 -4.99 -2.01 1.64
N ASP A 59 -3.85 -1.47 2.09
CA ASP A 59 -3.80 -0.35 3.04
C ASP A 59 -4.51 0.89 2.50
N ALA A 60 -4.42 1.11 1.18
CA ALA A 60 -5.18 2.15 0.49
C ALA A 60 -5.35 1.86 -1.00
N MET A 61 -6.29 2.56 -1.61
CA MET A 61 -6.40 2.68 -3.06
C MET A 61 -6.38 4.15 -3.48
N VAL A 62 -5.68 4.43 -4.56
CA VAL A 62 -5.61 5.76 -5.18
C VAL A 62 -6.29 5.70 -6.52
N TYR A 63 -7.33 6.51 -6.71
CA TYR A 63 -7.98 6.62 -8.01
C TYR A 63 -7.28 7.67 -8.88
N HIS A 64 -6.92 7.27 -10.09
CA HIS A 64 -6.32 8.17 -11.05
C HIS A 64 -6.69 7.78 -12.49
N GLN A 65 -7.22 8.75 -13.26
CA GLN A 65 -7.55 8.59 -14.68
C GLN A 65 -8.33 7.32 -15.05
N GLY A 66 -9.32 6.95 -14.23
CA GLY A 66 -10.16 5.79 -14.48
C GLY A 66 -9.64 4.47 -13.90
N HIS A 67 -8.50 4.48 -13.22
CA HIS A 67 -7.87 3.30 -12.64
C HIS A 67 -7.63 3.43 -11.14
N TYR A 68 -7.70 2.31 -10.42
CA TYR A 68 -7.28 2.22 -9.03
C TYR A 68 -5.88 1.62 -8.93
N LEU A 69 -4.99 2.34 -8.25
CA LEU A 69 -3.69 1.86 -7.82
C LEU A 69 -3.80 1.48 -6.35
N ALA A 70 -3.53 0.23 -6.02
CA ALA A 70 -3.46 -0.20 -4.62
C ALA A 70 -2.09 0.17 -4.04
N ILE A 71 -2.09 0.57 -2.79
CA ILE A 71 -0.89 0.91 -2.02
C ILE A 71 -0.80 -0.06 -0.85
N GLU A 72 0.34 -0.69 -0.70
CA GLU A 72 0.71 -1.56 0.40
C GLU A 72 1.99 -1.05 1.05
N TYR A 73 1.98 -0.86 2.35
CA TYR A 73 3.17 -0.56 3.12
C TYR A 73 3.61 -1.78 3.93
N GLU A 74 4.83 -2.24 3.71
CA GLU A 74 5.35 -3.44 4.36
C GLU A 74 6.61 -3.10 5.17
N SER A 75 6.48 -3.09 6.48
CA SER A 75 7.59 -2.87 7.42
C SER A 75 8.10 -4.18 8.06
N SER A 76 7.33 -5.26 7.92
CA SER A 76 7.62 -6.54 8.55
C SER A 76 7.85 -7.65 7.52
N ARG A 77 8.52 -8.73 7.95
CA ARG A 77 8.74 -9.87 7.07
C ARG A 77 7.61 -10.88 7.21
N LYS A 78 6.86 -11.09 6.15
CA LYS A 78 5.95 -12.23 6.05
C LYS A 78 6.68 -13.48 5.53
N SER A 79 6.09 -14.65 5.68
CA SER A 79 6.61 -15.86 5.05
C SER A 79 6.49 -15.77 3.52
N LYS A 80 7.36 -16.49 2.78
CA LYS A 80 7.29 -16.59 1.31
C LYS A 80 5.90 -17.00 0.84
N LYS A 81 5.31 -18.01 1.49
CA LYS A 81 3.96 -18.50 1.17
C LYS A 81 2.92 -17.37 1.29
N ARG A 82 2.98 -16.59 2.39
CA ARG A 82 2.02 -15.50 2.62
C ARG A 82 2.14 -14.41 1.56
N TYR A 83 3.35 -14.02 1.16
CA TYR A 83 3.55 -13.07 0.06
C TYR A 83 2.98 -13.61 -1.25
N HIS A 84 3.29 -14.87 -1.58
CA HIS A 84 2.79 -15.48 -2.81
C HIS A 84 1.26 -15.50 -2.86
N ASP A 85 0.59 -15.89 -1.77
CA ASP A 85 -0.88 -15.92 -1.69
C ASP A 85 -1.45 -14.49 -1.93
N ILE A 86 -0.91 -13.48 -1.25
CA ILE A 86 -1.33 -12.07 -1.42
C ILE A 86 -1.12 -11.60 -2.88
N PHE A 87 0.04 -11.87 -3.46
CA PHE A 87 0.35 -11.42 -4.82
C PHE A 87 -0.56 -12.04 -5.86
N ILE A 88 -0.91 -13.32 -5.71
CA ILE A 88 -1.88 -13.98 -6.59
C ILE A 88 -3.27 -13.34 -6.43
N GLU A 89 -3.72 -13.07 -5.21
CA GLU A 89 -5.00 -12.39 -4.99
C GLU A 89 -5.03 -11.01 -5.65
N CYS A 90 -3.97 -10.22 -5.48
CA CYS A 90 -3.82 -8.91 -6.12
C CYS A 90 -3.79 -9.01 -7.66
N GLU A 91 -3.05 -9.98 -8.22
CA GLU A 91 -2.96 -10.17 -9.68
C GLU A 91 -4.32 -10.52 -10.29
N LEU A 92 -5.12 -11.32 -9.59
CA LEU A 92 -6.45 -11.75 -10.02
C LEU A 92 -7.55 -10.71 -9.75
N ASP A 93 -7.27 -9.67 -8.98
CA ASP A 93 -8.23 -8.61 -8.68
C ASP A 93 -8.36 -7.64 -9.86
N ASN A 94 -9.55 -7.56 -10.45
CA ASN A 94 -9.81 -6.70 -11.60
C ASN A 94 -10.08 -5.24 -11.22
N HIS A 95 -10.22 -4.93 -9.93
CA HIS A 95 -10.41 -3.56 -9.46
C HIS A 95 -9.07 -2.82 -9.29
N MET A 96 -7.96 -3.55 -9.26
CA MET A 96 -6.62 -2.99 -9.12
C MET A 96 -5.88 -3.00 -10.46
N TYR A 97 -5.51 -1.82 -10.93
CA TYR A 97 -4.68 -1.67 -12.12
C TYR A 97 -3.23 -2.09 -11.86
N ALA A 98 -2.69 -1.65 -10.74
CA ALA A 98 -1.39 -2.05 -10.21
C ALA A 98 -1.41 -1.98 -8.69
N VAL A 99 -0.44 -2.66 -8.06
CA VAL A 99 -0.21 -2.63 -6.62
C VAL A 99 1.21 -2.15 -6.37
N ILE A 100 1.34 -1.06 -5.64
CA ILE A 100 2.63 -0.47 -5.27
C ILE A 100 2.96 -0.91 -3.85
N TYR A 101 3.92 -1.82 -3.73
CA TYR A 101 4.51 -2.23 -2.46
C TYR A 101 5.60 -1.25 -2.07
N VAL A 102 5.36 -0.49 -1.00
CA VAL A 102 6.31 0.43 -0.41
C VAL A 102 6.94 -0.23 0.80
N VAL A 103 8.24 -0.36 0.81
CA VAL A 103 8.98 -1.03 1.89
C VAL A 103 10.07 -0.15 2.48
N ASP A 104 10.63 -0.54 3.63
CA ASP A 104 11.60 0.27 4.35
C ASP A 104 13.01 0.23 3.73
N SER A 105 13.37 -0.83 3.00
CA SER A 105 14.72 -0.97 2.47
C SER A 105 14.80 -1.61 1.09
N LYS A 106 15.89 -1.31 0.37
CA LYS A 106 16.18 -1.91 -0.95
C LYS A 106 16.40 -3.41 -0.87
N GLU A 107 17.01 -3.88 0.21
CA GLU A 107 17.23 -5.31 0.46
C GLU A 107 15.90 -6.06 0.60
N LEU A 108 14.91 -5.40 1.22
CA LEU A 108 13.58 -5.97 1.34
C LEU A 108 12.86 -5.99 -0.01
N VAL A 109 13.00 -4.93 -0.83
CA VAL A 109 12.50 -4.91 -2.22
C VAL A 109 13.01 -6.11 -2.99
N GLU A 110 14.33 -6.32 -3.06
CA GLU A 110 14.93 -7.39 -3.87
C GLU A 110 14.45 -8.77 -3.42
N ARG A 111 14.36 -9.00 -2.10
CA ARG A 111 13.87 -10.26 -1.54
C ARG A 111 12.41 -10.53 -1.86
N ILE A 112 11.52 -9.55 -1.66
CA ILE A 112 10.08 -9.76 -1.84
C ILE A 112 9.75 -9.87 -3.33
N ARG A 113 10.44 -9.14 -4.19
CA ARG A 113 10.24 -9.16 -5.63
C ARG A 113 10.44 -10.57 -6.22
N GLU A 114 11.37 -11.36 -5.69
CA GLU A 114 11.56 -12.76 -6.12
C GLU A 114 10.31 -13.61 -5.90
N PHE A 115 9.47 -13.26 -4.91
CA PHE A 115 8.25 -14.00 -4.58
C PHE A 115 7.05 -13.55 -5.43
N ALA A 116 7.18 -12.43 -6.13
CA ALA A 116 6.10 -11.86 -6.94
C ALA A 116 5.93 -12.54 -8.31
N THR A 117 6.86 -13.41 -8.73
CA THR A 117 6.72 -14.16 -9.97
C THR A 117 5.55 -15.16 -9.88
N PRO A 118 4.58 -15.16 -10.81
CA PRO A 118 4.53 -14.44 -12.10
C PRO A 118 3.67 -13.15 -12.10
N CYS A 119 3.43 -12.53 -10.96
CA CYS A 119 2.47 -11.41 -10.82
C CYS A 119 3.04 -10.10 -11.41
N LYS A 120 2.41 -9.60 -12.47
CA LYS A 120 2.91 -8.45 -13.25
C LYS A 120 2.46 -7.10 -12.72
N LYS A 121 1.32 -7.07 -12.02
CA LYS A 121 0.77 -5.85 -11.42
C LYS A 121 1.51 -5.38 -10.19
N ILE A 122 2.36 -6.23 -9.59
CA ILE A 122 3.05 -5.94 -8.34
C ILE A 122 4.34 -5.17 -8.63
N LEU A 123 4.43 -3.97 -8.10
CA LEU A 123 5.54 -3.05 -8.28
C LEU A 123 6.11 -2.66 -6.93
N PHE A 124 7.41 -2.57 -6.82
CA PHE A 124 8.12 -2.34 -5.56
C PHE A 124 8.93 -1.06 -5.59
N THR A 125 8.95 -0.36 -4.47
CA THR A 125 9.83 0.77 -4.20
C THR A 125 10.07 0.90 -2.69
N THR A 126 10.98 1.78 -2.31
CA THR A 126 11.15 2.14 -0.91
C THR A 126 10.45 3.46 -0.58
N PHE A 127 10.09 3.63 0.70
CA PHE A 127 9.53 4.88 1.19
C PHE A 127 10.46 6.06 0.92
N GLN A 128 11.78 5.87 1.13
CA GLN A 128 12.80 6.89 0.87
C GLN A 128 12.86 7.30 -0.61
N GLU A 129 12.80 6.33 -1.54
CA GLU A 129 12.79 6.63 -2.99
C GLU A 129 11.56 7.47 -3.37
N LEU A 130 10.39 7.17 -2.80
CA LEU A 130 9.17 7.96 -3.03
C LEU A 130 9.32 9.40 -2.54
N GLN A 131 9.92 9.61 -1.36
CA GLN A 131 10.16 10.95 -0.82
C GLN A 131 11.13 11.77 -1.69
N ASP A 132 12.24 11.15 -2.10
CA ASP A 132 13.32 11.82 -2.81
C ASP A 132 13.00 12.08 -4.28
N GLN A 133 12.44 11.09 -4.97
CA GLN A 133 12.24 11.08 -6.41
C GLN A 133 10.81 11.44 -6.84
N LYS A 134 9.86 11.38 -5.91
CA LYS A 134 8.46 11.74 -6.15
C LYS A 134 7.87 10.94 -7.33
N LEU A 135 7.29 11.64 -8.30
CA LEU A 135 6.72 11.02 -9.52
C LEU A 135 7.78 10.40 -10.45
N ASP A 136 9.07 10.70 -10.25
CA ASP A 136 10.17 10.09 -10.99
C ASP A 136 10.66 8.78 -10.38
N THR A 137 10.08 8.38 -9.23
CA THR A 137 10.41 7.13 -8.57
C THR A 137 10.29 5.96 -9.53
N LEU A 138 11.32 5.13 -9.56
CA LEU A 138 11.36 3.92 -10.36
C LEU A 138 10.76 2.76 -9.56
N LEU A 139 9.66 2.23 -10.05
CA LEU A 139 8.97 1.08 -9.50
C LEU A 139 9.48 -0.20 -10.16
N LYS A 140 9.94 -1.15 -9.37
CA LYS A 140 10.55 -2.41 -9.86
C LYS A 140 9.47 -3.51 -9.92
N GLY A 141 9.12 -3.94 -11.10
CA GLY A 141 8.25 -5.10 -11.33
C GLY A 141 9.02 -6.36 -11.73
N VAL A 142 8.30 -7.44 -12.00
CA VAL A 142 8.85 -8.71 -12.50
C VAL A 142 9.34 -8.52 -13.94
N ASP A 143 8.57 -7.83 -14.77
CA ASP A 143 8.83 -7.66 -16.21
C ASP A 143 9.67 -6.41 -16.52
N GLY A 144 10.05 -5.61 -15.53
CA GLY A 144 10.82 -4.40 -15.76
C GLY A 144 10.69 -3.34 -14.68
N THR A 145 11.13 -2.14 -15.03
CA THR A 145 11.08 -0.97 -14.16
C THR A 145 10.28 0.13 -14.84
N PHE A 146 9.39 0.77 -14.10
CA PHE A 146 8.46 1.79 -14.58
C PHE A 146 8.58 3.03 -13.74
N ALA A 147 8.56 4.22 -14.34
CA ALA A 147 8.47 5.43 -13.56
C ALA A 147 7.04 5.61 -13.01
N LEU A 148 6.89 6.04 -11.77
CA LEU A 148 5.59 6.24 -11.14
C LEU A 148 4.68 7.16 -11.99
N ARG A 149 5.26 8.20 -12.62
CA ARG A 149 4.53 9.08 -13.55
C ARG A 149 3.91 8.35 -14.75
N GLU A 150 4.47 7.23 -15.18
CA GLU A 150 3.94 6.45 -16.30
C GLU A 150 2.67 5.70 -15.90
N LEU A 151 2.60 5.24 -14.65
CA LEU A 151 1.38 4.66 -14.10
C LEU A 151 0.27 5.71 -14.03
N PHE A 152 0.58 6.90 -13.54
CA PHE A 152 -0.38 8.00 -13.51
C PHE A 152 -0.75 8.49 -14.90
N GLY A 153 0.12 8.38 -15.87
CA GLY A 153 -0.16 8.73 -17.27
C GLY A 153 -0.92 7.68 -18.06
N GLY A 154 -1.28 6.52 -17.45
CA GLY A 154 -1.97 5.42 -18.13
C GLY A 154 -1.15 4.74 -19.23
N LYS A 155 0.17 4.91 -19.23
CA LYS A 155 1.07 4.42 -20.29
C LYS A 155 1.55 3.00 -20.08
N VAL A 156 1.40 2.45 -18.89
CA VAL A 156 1.84 1.08 -18.57
C VAL A 156 0.70 0.11 -18.84
N VAL A 157 0.95 -0.87 -19.68
CA VAL A 157 0.02 -1.97 -19.96
C VAL A 157 0.58 -3.24 -19.34
N PHE A 158 -0.02 -3.70 -18.24
CA PHE A 158 0.28 -5.01 -17.67
C PHE A 158 -0.40 -6.07 -18.55
N GLY A 159 0.40 -6.98 -19.13
CA GLY A 159 -0.07 -7.97 -20.09
C GLY A 159 -1.26 -8.78 -19.57
N GLY A 160 -2.42 -8.62 -20.22
CA GLY A 160 -3.66 -9.35 -19.90
C GLY A 160 -4.93 -8.52 -19.76
N PHE A 161 -4.83 -7.21 -19.57
CA PHE A 161 -6.02 -6.34 -19.62
C PHE A 161 -6.35 -5.96 -21.06
N ARG A 162 -7.15 -6.81 -21.73
CA ARG A 162 -8.00 -6.32 -22.82
C ARG A 162 -9.28 -5.79 -22.19
N ARG A 163 -9.60 -4.53 -22.48
CA ARG A 163 -10.90 -3.91 -22.18
C ARG A 163 -12.03 -4.71 -22.82
#